data_82a16f4564e4613466d3aae444d5f468
#
_entry.id   82a16f4564e4613466d3aae444d5f468
#
_cell.length_a   1.000
_cell.length_b   1.000
_cell.length_c   1.000
_cell.angle_alpha   90.00
_cell.angle_beta   90.00
_cell.angle_gamma   90.00
#
_symmetry.space_group_name_H-M   'P 1'
#
loop_
_entity.id
_entity.type
_entity.pdbx_description
1 polymer ?
#
loop_
_entity_poly.entity_id
_entity_poly.type
_entity_poly.pdbx_seq_one_letter_code
_entity_poly.pdbx_strand_id
1 'polypeptide(L)'
;YSITVIIVALLTASLSIWVTVEKLSFKNNRGDLVTKNLDYVESYEKYRQEFEDFDGIMVVVADEDPERMKEFVDFFVTKLKSHSERFSTVFYRIDTEYFRKKGLLYLEQGDLADLRTKIESHEGFLRKINASPGLNKLMESINTEISAGMVSSILTGFLGDEDSKGDKDEMGDLSLLIALEKQMLLYLQGEESYHSPWSSFFTDDKKSLRELGYLVSEGERLMFILMVPNEDNKEIESSLDSISLLRKLIEEARSQFPGVEVGLTGEDVIAFDEMAITQMDVRKASQIALFGVALLFIIAYRGVVKPLLAVFSLLIALCWSIGWATLV
;
A
#
# COMPACT_ATOMS: atom_id res chain seq x y z
N TYR A 1 38.73 -53.26 8.26
CA TYR A 1 38.22 -52.29 9.28
C TYR A 1 38.13 -50.86 8.75
N SER A 2 39.15 -50.35 7.98
CA SER A 2 39.15 -48.95 7.51
C SER A 2 38.02 -48.63 6.54
N ILE A 3 37.72 -49.52 5.59
CA ILE A 3 36.66 -49.33 4.59
C ILE A 3 35.28 -49.36 5.26
N THR A 4 35.04 -50.25 6.23
CA THR A 4 33.80 -50.35 6.95
C THR A 4 33.49 -49.08 7.74
N VAL A 5 34.49 -48.46 8.37
CA VAL A 5 34.35 -47.19 9.10
C VAL A 5 33.94 -46.07 8.14
N ILE A 6 34.57 -45.99 6.97
CA ILE A 6 34.24 -44.98 5.96
C ILE A 6 32.80 -45.15 5.46
N ILE A 7 32.38 -46.36 5.16
CA ILE A 7 30.99 -46.66 4.72
C ILE A 7 29.99 -46.28 5.79
N VAL A 8 30.22 -46.60 7.05
CA VAL A 8 29.34 -46.26 8.17
C VAL A 8 29.27 -44.74 8.35
N ALA A 9 30.41 -44.02 8.27
CA ALA A 9 30.46 -42.59 8.37
C ALA A 9 29.68 -41.89 7.25
N LEU A 10 29.78 -42.39 6.01
CA LEU A 10 29.01 -41.86 4.87
C LEU A 10 27.51 -42.14 5.00
N LEU A 11 27.11 -43.34 5.45
CA LEU A 11 25.69 -43.65 5.65
C LEU A 11 25.08 -42.78 6.74
N THR A 12 25.79 -42.63 7.86
CA THR A 12 25.29 -41.75 8.96
C THR A 12 25.27 -40.27 8.56
N ALA A 13 26.23 -39.79 7.76
CA ALA A 13 26.19 -38.44 7.22
C ALA A 13 25.03 -38.23 6.25
N SER A 14 24.77 -39.19 5.35
CA SER A 14 23.61 -39.15 4.45
C SER A 14 22.30 -39.14 5.23
N LEU A 15 22.18 -39.94 6.28
CA LEU A 15 21.01 -39.95 7.15
C LEU A 15 20.83 -38.62 7.88
N SER A 16 21.92 -38.03 8.38
CA SER A 16 21.90 -36.68 8.98
C SER A 16 21.41 -35.62 8.03
N ILE A 17 21.90 -35.62 6.79
CA ILE A 17 21.44 -34.68 5.75
C ILE A 17 19.94 -34.87 5.47
N TRP A 18 19.49 -36.12 5.33
CA TRP A 18 18.09 -36.41 5.08
C TRP A 18 17.19 -35.90 6.21
N VAL A 19 17.54 -36.14 7.49
CA VAL A 19 16.83 -35.62 8.66
C VAL A 19 16.82 -34.09 8.66
N THR A 20 17.95 -33.46 8.32
CA THR A 20 18.06 -32.01 8.27
C THR A 20 17.11 -31.42 7.22
N VAL A 21 17.09 -31.98 6.02
CA VAL A 21 16.23 -31.47 4.93
C VAL A 21 14.74 -31.62 5.27
N GLU A 22 14.36 -32.71 5.96
CA GLU A 22 12.95 -32.99 6.28
C GLU A 22 12.45 -32.26 7.53
N LYS A 23 13.31 -31.99 8.51
CA LYS A 23 12.90 -31.48 9.83
C LYS A 23 13.42 -30.10 10.19
N LEU A 24 14.41 -29.56 9.47
CA LEU A 24 14.97 -28.26 9.79
C LEU A 24 13.98 -27.17 9.38
N SER A 25 13.33 -26.55 10.36
CA SER A 25 12.52 -25.35 10.17
C SER A 25 13.24 -24.13 10.74
N PHE A 26 13.26 -23.06 9.98
CA PHE A 26 13.77 -21.76 10.46
C PHE A 26 12.61 -20.96 11.05
N LYS A 27 12.67 -20.66 12.36
CA LYS A 27 11.72 -19.73 12.97
C LYS A 27 12.24 -18.32 12.81
N ASN A 28 11.54 -17.52 12.02
CA ASN A 28 11.93 -16.15 11.71
C ASN A 28 11.01 -15.09 12.33
N ASN A 29 10.01 -15.52 13.11
CA ASN A 29 9.11 -14.60 13.78
C ASN A 29 9.81 -14.00 15.01
N ARG A 30 9.96 -12.67 15.04
CA ARG A 30 10.54 -11.94 16.19
C ARG A 30 9.76 -12.20 17.48
N GLY A 31 8.46 -12.46 17.40
CA GLY A 31 7.63 -12.85 18.54
C GLY A 31 8.07 -14.16 19.22
N ASP A 32 8.69 -15.09 18.47
CA ASP A 32 9.19 -16.35 19.03
C ASP A 32 10.48 -16.17 19.87
N LEU A 33 11.16 -15.03 19.72
CA LEU A 33 12.33 -14.66 20.53
C LEU A 33 11.94 -14.08 21.90
N VAL A 34 10.67 -13.69 22.07
CA VAL A 34 10.17 -13.10 23.31
C VAL A 34 9.66 -14.19 24.24
N THR A 35 10.02 -14.12 25.51
CA THR A 35 9.54 -15.06 26.52
C THR A 35 8.03 -14.95 26.69
N LYS A 36 7.29 -16.04 26.41
CA LYS A 36 5.81 -16.05 26.38
C LYS A 36 5.12 -15.79 27.74
N ASN A 37 5.84 -15.82 28.84
CA ASN A 37 5.31 -15.68 30.20
C ASN A 37 5.38 -14.25 30.76
N LEU A 38 5.36 -13.23 29.91
CA LEU A 38 5.41 -11.84 30.33
C LEU A 38 4.03 -11.19 30.17
N ASP A 39 3.58 -10.42 31.18
CA ASP A 39 2.24 -9.82 31.23
C ASP A 39 1.92 -8.97 29.99
N TYR A 40 2.92 -8.29 29.42
CA TYR A 40 2.71 -7.49 28.22
C TYR A 40 2.50 -8.35 26.96
N VAL A 41 3.08 -9.55 26.90
CA VAL A 41 2.88 -10.49 25.78
C VAL A 41 1.46 -11.01 25.79
N GLU A 42 0.94 -11.39 26.97
CA GLU A 42 -0.46 -11.80 27.11
C GLU A 42 -1.43 -10.66 26.72
N SER A 43 -1.11 -9.43 27.12
CA SER A 43 -1.89 -8.26 26.75
C SER A 43 -1.87 -7.99 25.25
N TYR A 44 -0.71 -8.17 24.60
CA TYR A 44 -0.54 -8.01 23.16
C TYR A 44 -1.27 -9.11 22.38
N GLU A 45 -1.23 -10.35 22.84
CA GLU A 45 -2.00 -11.45 22.22
C GLU A 45 -3.51 -11.21 22.31
N LYS A 46 -4.02 -10.70 23.45
CA LYS A 46 -5.43 -10.30 23.59
C LYS A 46 -5.79 -9.16 22.62
N TYR A 47 -4.93 -8.17 22.50
CA TYR A 47 -5.09 -7.09 21.54
C TYR A 47 -5.19 -7.61 20.10
N ARG A 48 -4.28 -8.50 19.69
CA ARG A 48 -4.29 -9.12 18.36
C ARG A 48 -5.57 -9.91 18.07
N GLN A 49 -6.09 -10.62 19.08
CA GLN A 49 -7.33 -11.40 18.93
C GLN A 49 -8.56 -10.49 18.79
N GLU A 50 -8.56 -9.31 19.41
CA GLU A 50 -9.71 -8.40 19.42
C GLU A 50 -9.70 -7.42 18.23
N PHE A 51 -8.53 -6.98 17.78
CA PHE A 51 -8.40 -5.92 16.77
C PHE A 51 -7.89 -6.41 15.41
N GLU A 52 -7.74 -7.70 15.21
CA GLU A 52 -7.13 -8.27 14.01
C GLU A 52 -5.79 -7.59 13.64
N ASP A 53 -4.72 -8.33 13.66
CA ASP A 53 -3.39 -7.78 13.38
C ASP A 53 -3.28 -7.41 11.90
N PHE A 54 -3.09 -6.12 11.61
CA PHE A 54 -2.78 -5.63 10.27
C PHE A 54 -1.29 -5.77 9.91
N ASP A 55 -0.58 -6.71 10.54
CA ASP A 55 0.78 -7.10 10.16
C ASP A 55 0.74 -7.76 8.78
N GLY A 56 0.44 -6.93 7.80
CA GLY A 56 0.25 -7.34 6.43
C GLY A 56 1.37 -6.85 5.53
N ILE A 57 1.29 -7.30 4.31
CA ILE A 57 2.12 -6.83 3.21
C ILE A 57 1.55 -5.52 2.69
N MET A 58 2.40 -4.52 2.49
CA MET A 58 2.01 -3.23 1.93
C MET A 58 2.72 -2.98 0.61
N VAL A 59 1.96 -2.71 -0.44
CA VAL A 59 2.48 -2.16 -1.70
C VAL A 59 2.33 -0.66 -1.67
N VAL A 60 3.43 0.04 -1.92
CA VAL A 60 3.49 1.50 -2.00
C VAL A 60 3.74 1.87 -3.45
N VAL A 61 2.87 2.68 -4.01
CA VAL A 61 2.94 3.18 -5.39
C VAL A 61 3.22 4.67 -5.34
N ALA A 62 4.22 5.13 -6.09
CA ALA A 62 4.62 6.54 -6.15
C ALA A 62 4.67 7.02 -7.60
N ASP A 63 4.08 8.17 -7.85
CA ASP A 63 4.17 8.91 -9.11
C ASP A 63 3.87 10.39 -8.86
N GLU A 64 4.29 11.26 -9.79
CA GLU A 64 3.90 12.67 -9.80
C GLU A 64 2.49 12.87 -10.36
N ASP A 65 1.98 11.93 -11.16
CA ASP A 65 0.65 11.95 -11.75
C ASP A 65 -0.33 11.06 -10.97
N PRO A 66 -1.29 11.64 -10.22
CA PRO A 66 -2.27 10.90 -9.44
C PRO A 66 -3.18 9.99 -10.27
N GLU A 67 -3.54 10.37 -11.49
CA GLU A 67 -4.39 9.53 -12.35
C GLU A 67 -3.64 8.28 -12.81
N ARG A 68 -2.36 8.42 -13.12
CA ARG A 68 -1.52 7.29 -13.51
C ARG A 68 -1.30 6.31 -12.35
N MET A 69 -1.13 6.81 -11.11
CA MET A 69 -1.09 5.97 -9.91
C MET A 69 -2.40 5.18 -9.74
N LYS A 70 -3.54 5.84 -9.93
CA LYS A 70 -4.86 5.22 -9.83
C LYS A 70 -5.04 4.11 -10.86
N GLU A 71 -4.72 4.38 -12.14
CA GLU A 71 -4.79 3.38 -13.20
C GLU A 71 -3.91 2.16 -12.89
N PHE A 72 -2.68 2.40 -12.39
CA PHE A 72 -1.79 1.34 -11.96
C PHE A 72 -2.41 0.51 -10.83
N VAL A 73 -2.92 1.15 -9.77
CA VAL A 73 -3.49 0.47 -8.60
C VAL A 73 -4.70 -0.36 -8.99
N ASP A 74 -5.62 0.19 -9.79
CA ASP A 74 -6.83 -0.51 -10.25
C ASP A 74 -6.46 -1.72 -11.13
N PHE A 75 -5.48 -1.58 -12.01
CA PHE A 75 -4.95 -2.67 -12.81
C PHE A 75 -4.30 -3.76 -11.93
N PHE A 76 -3.41 -3.36 -11.02
CA PHE A 76 -2.70 -4.27 -10.14
C PHE A 76 -3.66 -5.06 -9.23
N VAL A 77 -4.62 -4.37 -8.61
CA VAL A 77 -5.63 -5.01 -7.75
C VAL A 77 -6.53 -5.96 -8.55
N THR A 78 -6.86 -5.63 -9.79
CA THR A 78 -7.62 -6.53 -10.65
C THR A 78 -6.88 -7.83 -10.92
N LYS A 79 -5.57 -7.75 -11.18
CA LYS A 79 -4.71 -8.93 -11.29
C LYS A 79 -4.59 -9.69 -9.95
N LEU A 80 -4.45 -8.98 -8.85
CA LEU A 80 -4.32 -9.58 -7.53
C LEU A 80 -5.57 -10.38 -7.14
N LYS A 81 -6.76 -9.89 -7.47
CA LYS A 81 -8.04 -10.59 -7.24
C LYS A 81 -8.13 -11.95 -7.94
N SER A 82 -7.39 -12.16 -9.02
CA SER A 82 -7.31 -13.49 -9.66
C SER A 82 -6.53 -14.52 -8.83
N HIS A 83 -5.85 -14.09 -7.75
CA HIS A 83 -5.09 -14.91 -6.81
C HIS A 83 -5.66 -14.77 -5.38
N SER A 84 -6.98 -14.66 -5.26
CA SER A 84 -7.69 -14.46 -3.99
C SER A 84 -7.51 -15.60 -2.98
N GLU A 85 -7.07 -16.78 -3.43
CA GLU A 85 -6.72 -17.90 -2.54
C GLU A 85 -5.50 -17.62 -1.65
N ARG A 86 -4.66 -16.65 -2.02
CA ARG A 86 -3.43 -16.33 -1.29
C ARG A 86 -3.57 -15.16 -0.33
N PHE A 87 -4.57 -14.30 -0.53
CA PHE A 87 -4.78 -13.09 0.27
C PHE A 87 -6.20 -13.05 0.79
N SER A 88 -6.35 -13.00 2.11
CA SER A 88 -7.65 -12.90 2.79
C SER A 88 -8.28 -11.53 2.59
N THR A 89 -7.48 -10.48 2.61
CA THR A 89 -7.92 -9.09 2.51
C THR A 89 -6.99 -8.28 1.61
N VAL A 90 -7.59 -7.50 0.72
CA VAL A 90 -6.88 -6.50 -0.10
C VAL A 90 -7.59 -5.17 0.11
N PHE A 91 -6.97 -4.28 0.85
CA PHE A 91 -7.52 -2.99 1.23
C PHE A 91 -6.72 -1.86 0.59
N TYR A 92 -7.30 -1.17 -0.37
CA TYR A 92 -6.68 -0.07 -1.12
C TYR A 92 -7.63 1.11 -1.29
N ARG A 93 -8.92 0.88 -1.03
CA ARG A 93 -9.96 1.87 -1.24
C ARG A 93 -11.09 1.68 -0.24
N ILE A 94 -11.56 2.78 0.32
CA ILE A 94 -12.74 2.85 1.19
C ILE A 94 -13.97 3.06 0.32
N ASP A 95 -15.08 2.38 0.62
CA ASP A 95 -16.37 2.68 0.00
C ASP A 95 -16.91 4.02 0.49
N THR A 96 -16.66 5.06 -0.29
CA THR A 96 -17.10 6.43 0.03
C THR A 96 -18.62 6.58 -0.02
N GLU A 97 -19.35 5.72 -0.75
CA GLU A 97 -20.81 5.75 -0.83
C GLU A 97 -21.48 5.51 0.55
N TYR A 98 -20.89 4.62 1.34
CA TYR A 98 -21.38 4.35 2.69
C TYR A 98 -21.30 5.59 3.59
N PHE A 99 -20.23 6.36 3.46
CA PHE A 99 -19.99 7.57 4.27
C PHE A 99 -20.71 8.80 3.74
N ARG A 100 -21.06 8.85 2.45
CA ARG A 100 -21.67 10.02 1.79
C ARG A 100 -22.95 10.49 2.47
N LYS A 101 -23.78 9.58 2.94
CA LYS A 101 -25.05 9.91 3.64
C LYS A 101 -24.83 10.61 4.99
N LYS A 102 -23.65 10.48 5.57
CA LYS A 102 -23.26 11.06 6.87
C LYS A 102 -22.05 11.99 6.74
N GLY A 103 -21.71 12.43 5.53
CA GLY A 103 -20.51 13.19 5.22
C GLY A 103 -20.31 14.42 6.09
N LEU A 104 -21.40 15.15 6.37
CA LEU A 104 -21.35 16.34 7.23
C LEU A 104 -20.87 16.06 8.67
N LEU A 105 -20.98 14.82 9.17
CA LEU A 105 -20.51 14.45 10.50
C LEU A 105 -18.99 14.28 10.59
N TYR A 106 -18.31 14.18 9.44
CA TYR A 106 -16.88 13.99 9.35
C TYR A 106 -16.12 15.28 9.02
N LEU A 107 -16.84 16.39 8.75
CA LEU A 107 -16.24 17.69 8.49
C LEU A 107 -15.78 18.34 9.81
N GLU A 108 -14.68 19.05 9.74
CA GLU A 108 -14.21 19.88 10.84
C GLU A 108 -15.17 21.06 11.09
N GLN A 109 -15.14 21.62 12.29
CA GLN A 109 -16.04 22.73 12.66
C GLN A 109 -15.84 23.96 11.78
N GLY A 110 -14.60 24.20 11.31
CA GLY A 110 -14.26 25.25 10.36
C GLY A 110 -14.94 25.07 9.01
N ASP A 111 -14.81 23.88 8.43
CA ASP A 111 -15.41 23.53 7.14
C ASP A 111 -16.93 23.61 7.16
N LEU A 112 -17.55 23.21 8.30
CA LEU A 112 -18.99 23.34 8.49
C LEU A 112 -19.44 24.81 8.55
N ALA A 113 -18.64 25.69 9.16
CA ALA A 113 -18.91 27.13 9.20
C ALA A 113 -18.79 27.76 7.81
N ASP A 114 -17.78 27.39 7.05
CA ASP A 114 -17.57 27.87 5.67
C ASP A 114 -18.68 27.36 4.74
N LEU A 115 -19.04 26.09 4.85
CA LEU A 115 -20.19 25.53 4.11
C LEU A 115 -21.48 26.27 4.42
N ARG A 116 -21.74 26.56 5.70
CA ARG A 116 -22.90 27.34 6.12
C ARG A 116 -22.91 28.72 5.50
N THR A 117 -21.79 29.42 5.51
CA THR A 117 -21.63 30.76 4.92
C THR A 117 -21.89 30.73 3.41
N LYS A 118 -21.34 29.72 2.71
CA LYS A 118 -21.60 29.52 1.28
C LYS A 118 -23.08 29.26 0.98
N ILE A 119 -23.77 28.44 1.77
CA ILE A 119 -25.22 28.21 1.62
C ILE A 119 -26.01 29.46 1.90
N GLU A 120 -25.72 30.19 2.97
CA GLU A 120 -26.38 31.45 3.34
C GLU A 120 -26.20 32.53 2.26
N SER A 121 -25.04 32.63 1.62
CA SER A 121 -24.79 33.57 0.52
C SER A 121 -25.65 33.31 -0.72
N HIS A 122 -26.04 32.05 -0.95
CA HIS A 122 -26.91 31.63 -2.07
C HIS A 122 -28.37 31.39 -1.68
N GLU A 123 -28.78 31.73 -0.44
CA GLU A 123 -30.12 31.43 0.07
C GLU A 123 -31.24 31.99 -0.82
N GLY A 124 -31.08 33.20 -1.34
CA GLY A 124 -32.06 33.84 -2.22
C GLY A 124 -32.30 33.06 -3.53
N PHE A 125 -31.22 32.59 -4.12
CA PHE A 125 -31.25 31.77 -5.34
C PHE A 125 -31.88 30.39 -5.07
N LEU A 126 -31.45 29.72 -4.00
CA LEU A 126 -31.96 28.41 -3.61
C LEU A 126 -33.46 28.42 -3.28
N ARG A 127 -33.93 29.45 -2.59
CA ARG A 127 -35.35 29.63 -2.28
C ARG A 127 -36.20 29.80 -3.55
N LYS A 128 -35.73 30.59 -4.52
CA LYS A 128 -36.44 30.80 -5.81
C LYS A 128 -36.58 29.49 -6.58
N ILE A 129 -35.52 28.70 -6.67
CA ILE A 129 -35.56 27.40 -7.34
C ILE A 129 -36.50 26.42 -6.64
N ASN A 130 -36.44 26.35 -5.31
CA ASN A 130 -37.27 25.44 -4.53
C ASN A 130 -38.78 25.81 -4.64
N ALA A 131 -39.10 27.09 -4.70
CA ALA A 131 -40.47 27.55 -4.81
C ALA A 131 -41.11 27.25 -6.19
N SER A 132 -40.31 27.18 -7.24
CA SER A 132 -40.80 26.93 -8.62
C SER A 132 -39.78 26.11 -9.41
N PRO A 133 -39.70 24.79 -9.19
CA PRO A 133 -38.76 23.92 -9.89
C PRO A 133 -39.13 23.80 -11.35
N GLY A 134 -38.36 24.46 -12.23
CA GLY A 134 -38.53 24.41 -13.68
C GLY A 134 -37.40 25.12 -14.39
N LEU A 135 -37.06 24.62 -15.60
CA LEU A 135 -35.93 25.11 -16.38
C LEU A 135 -36.01 26.62 -16.65
N ASN A 136 -37.20 27.13 -17.00
CA ASN A 136 -37.38 28.55 -17.25
C ASN A 136 -37.11 29.43 -16.03
N LYS A 137 -37.54 28.97 -14.84
CA LYS A 137 -37.30 29.70 -13.58
C LYS A 137 -35.88 29.57 -13.13
N LEU A 138 -35.22 28.44 -13.40
CA LEU A 138 -33.80 28.28 -13.19
C LEU A 138 -32.99 29.27 -14.03
N MET A 139 -33.28 29.35 -15.35
CA MET A 139 -32.62 30.30 -16.26
C MET A 139 -32.87 31.76 -15.87
N GLU A 140 -34.10 32.12 -15.47
CA GLU A 140 -34.45 33.46 -15.00
C GLU A 140 -33.65 33.78 -13.71
N SER A 141 -33.49 32.84 -12.81
CA SER A 141 -32.75 33.01 -11.56
C SER A 141 -31.25 33.16 -11.82
N ILE A 142 -30.67 32.34 -12.70
CA ILE A 142 -29.27 32.46 -13.12
C ILE A 142 -28.99 33.81 -13.75
N ASN A 143 -29.84 34.24 -14.69
CA ASN A 143 -29.70 35.53 -15.37
C ASN A 143 -29.81 36.72 -14.39
N THR A 144 -30.67 36.58 -13.37
CA THR A 144 -30.80 37.60 -12.30
C THR A 144 -29.54 37.68 -11.44
N GLU A 145 -28.98 36.54 -11.03
CA GLU A 145 -27.75 36.52 -10.22
C GLU A 145 -26.53 37.03 -11.00
N ILE A 146 -26.37 36.65 -12.27
CA ILE A 146 -25.30 37.14 -13.13
C ILE A 146 -25.43 38.67 -13.32
N SER A 147 -26.66 39.13 -13.57
CA SER A 147 -26.91 40.57 -13.72
C SER A 147 -26.64 41.37 -12.46
N ALA A 148 -27.00 40.83 -11.29
CA ALA A 148 -26.71 41.43 -10.00
C ALA A 148 -25.22 41.51 -9.72
N GLY A 149 -24.48 40.41 -9.99
CA GLY A 149 -23.02 40.33 -9.86
C GLY A 149 -22.31 41.31 -10.80
N MET A 150 -22.77 41.44 -12.07
CA MET A 150 -22.24 42.39 -13.01
C MET A 150 -22.49 43.85 -12.55
N VAL A 151 -23.69 44.17 -12.08
CA VAL A 151 -24.00 45.50 -11.55
C VAL A 151 -23.17 45.84 -10.34
N SER A 152 -22.99 44.90 -9.42
CA SER A 152 -22.10 45.07 -8.25
C SER A 152 -20.67 45.34 -8.66
N SER A 153 -20.11 44.54 -9.58
CA SER A 153 -18.73 44.75 -10.04
C SER A 153 -18.51 46.04 -10.80
N ILE A 154 -19.50 46.53 -11.57
CA ILE A 154 -19.45 47.83 -12.23
C ILE A 154 -19.53 48.96 -11.21
N LEU A 155 -20.39 48.85 -10.20
CA LEU A 155 -20.53 49.87 -9.15
C LEU A 155 -19.27 49.98 -8.28
N THR A 156 -18.70 48.84 -7.87
CA THR A 156 -17.44 48.80 -7.10
C THR A 156 -16.25 49.25 -7.93
N GLY A 157 -16.20 48.91 -9.21
CA GLY A 157 -15.15 49.39 -10.12
C GLY A 157 -15.25 50.88 -10.51
N PHE A 158 -16.45 51.48 -10.44
CA PHE A 158 -16.70 52.86 -10.78
C PHE A 158 -16.65 53.81 -9.59
N LEU A 159 -16.96 53.31 -8.36
CA LEU A 159 -17.02 54.09 -7.13
C LEU A 159 -15.84 53.78 -6.18
N GLY A 160 -15.00 52.78 -6.48
CA GLY A 160 -13.86 52.41 -5.66
C GLY A 160 -12.69 53.38 -5.88
N ASP A 161 -12.22 53.97 -4.78
CA ASP A 161 -10.95 54.72 -4.74
C ASP A 161 -9.80 53.75 -5.08
N GLU A 162 -8.78 54.25 -5.82
CA GLU A 162 -7.62 53.48 -6.32
C GLU A 162 -6.77 52.80 -5.24
N ASP A 163 -7.02 53.07 -3.96
CA ASP A 163 -6.30 52.48 -2.80
C ASP A 163 -6.98 51.31 -2.10
N SER A 164 -8.20 50.94 -2.48
CA SER A 164 -8.81 49.69 -1.99
C SER A 164 -8.32 48.53 -2.81
N LYS A 165 -7.41 47.73 -2.26
CA LYS A 165 -7.22 46.35 -2.68
C LYS A 165 -8.56 45.64 -2.48
N GLY A 166 -9.40 45.65 -3.55
CA GLY A 166 -10.71 45.05 -3.56
C GLY A 166 -10.56 43.59 -3.15
N ASP A 167 -11.20 43.24 -2.03
CA ASP A 167 -11.41 41.88 -1.62
C ASP A 167 -12.05 41.15 -2.81
N LYS A 168 -11.40 40.10 -3.32
CA LYS A 168 -11.91 39.29 -4.40
C LYS A 168 -13.18 38.53 -4.01
N ASP A 169 -13.60 38.67 -2.75
CA ASP A 169 -14.77 38.01 -2.15
C ASP A 169 -16.11 38.74 -2.42
N GLU A 170 -16.11 39.98 -2.97
CA GLU A 170 -17.36 40.71 -3.26
C GLU A 170 -18.01 40.33 -4.62
N MET A 171 -17.31 39.62 -5.49
CA MET A 171 -17.94 38.99 -6.66
C MET A 171 -18.52 37.67 -6.17
N GLY A 172 -19.82 37.66 -5.84
CA GLY A 172 -20.52 36.48 -5.30
C GLY A 172 -20.05 35.21 -5.96
N ASP A 173 -19.82 34.18 -5.15
CA ASP A 173 -19.28 32.89 -5.61
C ASP A 173 -20.14 32.33 -6.77
N LEU A 174 -19.66 32.52 -7.99
CA LEU A 174 -20.32 32.05 -9.22
C LEU A 174 -20.05 30.57 -9.49
N SER A 175 -19.31 29.91 -8.63
CA SER A 175 -18.89 28.51 -8.81
C SER A 175 -20.08 27.55 -8.99
N LEU A 176 -21.15 27.74 -8.22
CA LEU A 176 -22.39 26.98 -8.37
C LEU A 176 -23.06 27.20 -9.74
N LEU A 177 -23.11 28.45 -10.19
CA LEU A 177 -23.75 28.79 -11.46
C LEU A 177 -22.95 28.20 -12.63
N ILE A 178 -21.63 28.31 -12.60
CA ILE A 178 -20.72 27.71 -13.58
C ILE A 178 -20.85 26.19 -13.61
N ALA A 179 -20.89 25.53 -12.44
CA ALA A 179 -21.07 24.08 -12.35
C ALA A 179 -22.43 23.64 -12.93
N LEU A 180 -23.48 24.40 -12.68
CA LEU A 180 -24.82 24.12 -13.22
C LEU A 180 -24.86 24.27 -14.74
N GLU A 181 -24.27 25.36 -15.27
CA GLU A 181 -24.20 25.63 -16.71
C GLU A 181 -23.39 24.54 -17.43
N LYS A 182 -22.24 24.16 -16.87
CA LYS A 182 -21.39 23.06 -17.38
C LYS A 182 -22.15 21.74 -17.42
N GLN A 183 -22.91 21.41 -16.39
CA GLN A 183 -23.72 20.18 -16.35
C GLN A 183 -24.83 20.21 -17.41
N MET A 184 -25.46 21.34 -17.62
CA MET A 184 -26.47 21.50 -18.68
C MET A 184 -25.86 21.34 -20.07
N LEU A 185 -24.67 21.89 -20.30
CA LEU A 185 -23.94 21.76 -21.57
C LEU A 185 -23.57 20.29 -21.86
N LEU A 186 -23.07 19.55 -20.87
CA LEU A 186 -22.77 18.12 -20.97
C LEU A 186 -24.01 17.29 -21.32
N TYR A 187 -25.14 17.58 -20.66
CA TYR A 187 -26.41 16.92 -20.97
C TYR A 187 -26.88 17.18 -22.39
N LEU A 188 -26.75 18.41 -22.90
CA LEU A 188 -27.07 18.78 -24.26
C LEU A 188 -26.15 18.13 -25.30
N GLN A 189 -24.92 17.81 -24.91
CA GLN A 189 -23.96 17.07 -25.77
C GLN A 189 -24.19 15.56 -25.77
N GLY A 190 -25.15 15.06 -25.02
CA GLY A 190 -25.53 13.63 -24.96
C GLY A 190 -24.74 12.81 -23.94
N GLU A 191 -24.01 13.44 -23.04
CA GLU A 191 -23.42 12.73 -21.92
C GLU A 191 -24.48 12.46 -20.83
N GLU A 192 -24.76 11.18 -20.59
CA GLU A 192 -25.77 10.74 -19.60
C GLU A 192 -25.28 10.77 -18.14
N SER A 193 -24.00 11.11 -17.88
CA SER A 193 -23.45 11.13 -16.53
C SER A 193 -23.88 12.39 -15.77
N TYR A 194 -24.80 12.21 -14.79
CA TYR A 194 -25.18 13.29 -13.89
C TYR A 194 -24.08 13.54 -12.85
N HIS A 195 -23.51 14.74 -12.86
CA HIS A 195 -22.62 15.23 -11.81
C HIS A 195 -23.36 16.27 -10.97
N SER A 196 -23.43 16.05 -9.66
CA SER A 196 -24.13 16.98 -8.78
C SER A 196 -23.45 18.34 -8.78
N PRO A 197 -24.14 19.43 -9.09
CA PRO A 197 -23.57 20.78 -9.02
C PRO A 197 -23.17 21.19 -7.59
N TRP A 198 -23.71 20.48 -6.57
CA TRP A 198 -23.34 20.68 -5.17
C TRP A 198 -21.89 20.29 -4.86
N SER A 199 -21.25 19.51 -5.72
CA SER A 199 -19.83 19.18 -5.55
C SER A 199 -18.94 20.41 -5.54
N SER A 200 -19.32 21.48 -6.26
CA SER A 200 -18.56 22.74 -6.25
C SER A 200 -18.52 23.46 -4.91
N PHE A 201 -19.43 23.14 -3.99
CA PHE A 201 -19.38 23.65 -2.61
C PHE A 201 -18.38 22.93 -1.71
N PHE A 202 -18.03 21.71 -2.10
CA PHE A 202 -17.23 20.81 -1.26
C PHE A 202 -15.81 20.61 -1.78
N THR A 203 -15.55 20.94 -3.06
CA THR A 203 -14.28 20.60 -3.70
C THR A 203 -13.85 21.61 -4.76
N ASP A 204 -12.56 21.88 -4.82
CA ASP A 204 -11.88 22.33 -6.04
C ASP A 204 -12.07 21.31 -7.17
N ASP A 205 -12.11 21.76 -8.42
CA ASP A 205 -12.54 21.05 -9.66
C ASP A 205 -11.85 19.69 -9.97
N LYS A 206 -10.91 19.24 -9.16
CA LYS A 206 -10.30 17.91 -9.23
C LYS A 206 -10.68 17.11 -8.00
N LYS A 207 -11.50 16.07 -8.16
CA LYS A 207 -11.70 15.08 -7.10
C LYS A 207 -10.36 14.51 -6.71
N SER A 208 -9.92 14.83 -5.50
CA SER A 208 -8.72 14.28 -4.89
C SER A 208 -8.85 12.73 -4.81
N LEU A 209 -7.75 12.00 -4.98
CA LEU A 209 -7.74 10.54 -4.82
C LEU A 209 -8.27 10.11 -3.46
N ARG A 210 -8.05 10.95 -2.42
CA ARG A 210 -8.60 10.77 -1.08
C ARG A 210 -10.13 10.82 -1.07
N GLU A 211 -10.74 11.73 -1.82
CA GLU A 211 -12.21 11.82 -1.96
C GLU A 211 -12.80 10.62 -2.70
N LEU A 212 -12.04 10.04 -3.61
CA LEU A 212 -12.39 8.79 -4.26
C LEU A 212 -12.25 7.58 -3.35
N GLY A 213 -11.71 7.79 -2.13
CA GLY A 213 -11.54 6.78 -1.10
C GLY A 213 -10.24 5.99 -1.18
N TYR A 214 -9.32 6.32 -2.07
CA TYR A 214 -8.02 5.63 -2.14
C TYR A 214 -7.17 5.96 -0.91
N LEU A 215 -6.38 4.97 -0.48
CA LEU A 215 -5.41 5.17 0.59
C LEU A 215 -4.21 5.92 0.03
N VAL A 216 -4.10 7.19 0.36
CA VAL A 216 -3.05 8.09 -0.13
C VAL A 216 -2.35 8.84 0.99
N SER A 217 -1.10 9.24 0.76
CA SER A 217 -0.37 10.14 1.64
C SER A 217 -0.99 11.55 1.64
N GLU A 218 -0.60 12.40 2.57
CA GLU A 218 -1.12 13.76 2.73
C GLU A 218 -0.97 14.62 1.46
N GLY A 219 0.13 14.44 0.73
CA GLY A 219 0.38 15.15 -0.54
C GLY A 219 -0.02 14.39 -1.80
N GLU A 220 -0.77 13.29 -1.69
CA GLU A 220 -1.22 12.42 -2.80
C GLU A 220 -0.10 11.92 -3.73
N ARG A 221 1.14 11.88 -3.24
CA ARG A 221 2.30 11.39 -3.99
C ARG A 221 2.54 9.89 -3.80
N LEU A 222 1.92 9.30 -2.78
CA LEU A 222 2.00 7.87 -2.48
C LEU A 222 0.60 7.30 -2.35
N MET A 223 0.42 6.12 -2.92
CA MET A 223 -0.80 5.31 -2.79
C MET A 223 -0.45 3.97 -2.15
N PHE A 224 -1.32 3.49 -1.27
CA PHE A 224 -1.07 2.31 -0.46
C PHE A 224 -2.08 1.22 -0.75
N ILE A 225 -1.60 -0.02 -0.86
CA ILE A 225 -2.41 -1.23 -0.94
C ILE A 225 -1.98 -2.12 0.22
N LEU A 226 -2.87 -2.35 1.16
CA LEU A 226 -2.67 -3.23 2.31
C LEU A 226 -3.22 -4.61 1.98
N MET A 227 -2.44 -5.65 2.25
CA MET A 227 -2.82 -7.03 1.98
C MET A 227 -2.49 -7.91 3.17
N VAL A 228 -3.43 -8.75 3.53
CA VAL A 228 -3.24 -9.76 4.58
C VAL A 228 -3.15 -11.13 3.90
N PRO A 229 -2.04 -11.87 4.07
CA PRO A 229 -1.94 -13.24 3.59
C PRO A 229 -2.98 -14.14 4.23
N ASN A 230 -3.39 -15.19 3.54
CA ASN A 230 -4.38 -16.15 4.08
C ASN A 230 -3.75 -16.97 5.22
N GLU A 231 -4.44 -17.10 6.36
CA GLU A 231 -3.91 -17.75 7.57
C GLU A 231 -3.61 -19.24 7.40
N ASP A 232 -4.34 -19.91 6.49
CA ASP A 232 -4.09 -21.33 6.17
C ASP A 232 -2.69 -21.56 5.61
N ASN A 233 -1.99 -20.50 5.28
CA ASN A 233 -0.65 -20.48 4.73
C ASN A 233 0.41 -19.98 5.73
N LYS A 234 0.20 -20.11 7.04
CA LYS A 234 1.17 -19.70 8.09
C LYS A 234 2.49 -20.46 8.09
N GLU A 235 2.66 -21.44 7.24
CA GLU A 235 3.98 -21.99 6.97
C GLU A 235 4.82 -20.95 6.23
N ILE A 236 6.02 -20.72 6.70
CA ILE A 236 6.98 -19.74 6.14
C ILE A 236 7.11 -19.89 4.63
N GLU A 237 7.05 -21.10 4.09
CA GLU A 237 7.10 -21.36 2.65
C GLU A 237 5.96 -20.69 1.86
N SER A 238 4.78 -20.57 2.40
CA SER A 238 3.64 -19.97 1.70
C SER A 238 3.68 -18.44 1.71
N SER A 239 4.21 -17.83 2.76
CA SER A 239 4.50 -16.38 2.79
C SER A 239 5.59 -16.03 1.77
N LEU A 240 6.63 -16.89 1.64
CA LEU A 240 7.68 -16.78 0.63
C LEU A 240 7.11 -16.78 -0.78
N ASP A 241 6.21 -17.71 -1.07
CA ASP A 241 5.54 -17.84 -2.36
C ASP A 241 4.65 -16.64 -2.66
N SER A 242 3.95 -16.11 -1.66
CA SER A 242 3.08 -14.94 -1.80
C SER A 242 3.90 -13.68 -2.10
N ILE A 243 5.02 -13.46 -1.40
CA ILE A 243 5.93 -12.32 -1.65
C ILE A 243 6.57 -12.44 -3.04
N SER A 244 6.98 -13.64 -3.43
CA SER A 244 7.57 -13.91 -4.74
C SER A 244 6.56 -13.67 -5.88
N LEU A 245 5.31 -14.06 -5.68
CA LEU A 245 4.21 -13.78 -6.59
C LEU A 245 3.96 -12.28 -6.73
N LEU A 246 3.90 -11.56 -5.60
CA LEU A 246 3.70 -10.10 -5.60
C LEU A 246 4.79 -9.38 -6.37
N ARG A 247 6.06 -9.74 -6.17
CA ARG A 247 7.18 -9.17 -6.93
C ARG A 247 7.03 -9.41 -8.43
N LYS A 248 6.63 -10.60 -8.83
CA LYS A 248 6.36 -10.92 -10.23
C LYS A 248 5.22 -10.09 -10.80
N LEU A 249 4.10 -9.97 -10.07
CA LEU A 249 2.96 -9.15 -10.49
C LEU A 249 3.31 -7.66 -10.57
N ILE A 250 4.16 -7.16 -9.66
CA ILE A 250 4.67 -5.78 -9.70
C ILE A 250 5.52 -5.56 -10.95
N GLU A 251 6.43 -6.46 -11.29
CA GLU A 251 7.25 -6.35 -12.50
C GLU A 251 6.42 -6.40 -13.78
N GLU A 252 5.39 -7.26 -13.83
CA GLU A 252 4.44 -7.30 -14.93
C GLU A 252 3.65 -5.97 -15.06
N ALA A 253 3.20 -5.41 -13.94
CA ALA A 253 2.49 -4.13 -13.93
C ALA A 253 3.41 -2.97 -14.32
N ARG A 254 4.65 -2.93 -13.83
CA ARG A 254 5.65 -1.92 -14.22
C ARG A 254 5.90 -1.90 -15.73
N SER A 255 5.87 -3.04 -16.38
CA SER A 255 6.07 -3.11 -17.85
C SER A 255 4.98 -2.36 -18.64
N GLN A 256 3.78 -2.22 -18.07
CA GLN A 256 2.64 -1.52 -18.67
C GLN A 256 2.56 -0.05 -18.26
N PHE A 257 3.11 0.29 -17.10
CA PHE A 257 3.11 1.65 -16.55
C PHE A 257 4.55 2.14 -16.33
N PRO A 258 5.29 2.46 -17.40
CA PRO A 258 6.67 2.92 -17.27
C PRO A 258 6.74 4.26 -16.54
N GLY A 259 7.62 4.35 -15.55
CA GLY A 259 7.82 5.55 -14.73
C GLY A 259 7.11 5.53 -13.38
N VAL A 260 6.16 4.62 -13.13
CA VAL A 260 5.57 4.42 -11.81
C VAL A 260 6.56 3.68 -10.92
N GLU A 261 6.89 4.26 -9.77
CA GLU A 261 7.73 3.62 -8.77
C GLU A 261 6.84 2.79 -7.83
N VAL A 262 7.24 1.53 -7.60
CA VAL A 262 6.50 0.61 -6.75
C VAL A 262 7.44 -0.04 -5.76
N GLY A 263 7.09 0.02 -4.47
CA GLY A 263 7.79 -0.64 -3.38
C GLY A 263 6.91 -1.68 -2.70
N LEU A 264 7.56 -2.71 -2.16
CA LEU A 264 6.91 -3.72 -1.31
C LEU A 264 7.52 -3.63 0.08
N THR A 265 6.68 -3.53 1.11
CA THR A 265 7.10 -3.43 2.51
C THR A 265 6.11 -4.17 3.43
N GLY A 266 6.42 -4.20 4.70
CA GLY A 266 5.68 -4.94 5.71
C GLY A 266 6.61 -5.83 6.50
N GLU A 267 6.21 -6.26 7.70
CA GLU A 267 7.06 -7.06 8.57
C GLU A 267 7.50 -8.37 7.89
N ASP A 268 6.57 -9.09 7.27
CA ASP A 268 6.85 -10.32 6.54
C ASP A 268 7.83 -10.12 5.38
N VAL A 269 7.69 -9.01 4.63
CA VAL A 269 8.58 -8.71 3.50
C VAL A 269 9.99 -8.41 3.98
N ILE A 270 10.12 -7.61 5.04
CA ILE A 270 11.42 -7.26 5.63
C ILE A 270 12.09 -8.51 6.19
N ALA A 271 11.35 -9.34 6.94
CA ALA A 271 11.87 -10.59 7.48
C ALA A 271 12.33 -11.56 6.36
N PHE A 272 11.58 -11.63 5.27
CA PHE A 272 11.95 -12.41 4.08
C PHE A 272 13.25 -11.91 3.46
N ASP A 273 13.39 -10.60 3.26
CA ASP A 273 14.58 -10.02 2.65
C ASP A 273 15.80 -10.17 3.55
N GLU A 274 15.66 -9.96 4.85
CA GLU A 274 16.72 -10.22 5.83
C GLU A 274 17.18 -11.68 5.80
N MET A 275 16.23 -12.63 5.74
CA MET A 275 16.54 -14.05 5.65
C MET A 275 17.25 -14.40 4.33
N ALA A 276 16.77 -13.91 3.21
CA ALA A 276 17.36 -14.17 1.89
C ALA A 276 18.80 -13.65 1.82
N ILE A 277 19.04 -12.42 2.30
CA ILE A 277 20.37 -11.83 2.36
C ILE A 277 21.28 -12.63 3.30
N THR A 278 20.79 -12.97 4.50
CA THR A 278 21.55 -13.75 5.47
C THR A 278 21.94 -15.12 4.92
N GLN A 279 21.02 -15.84 4.28
CA GLN A 279 21.33 -17.13 3.65
C GLN A 279 22.39 -17.00 2.55
N MET A 280 22.31 -15.95 1.74
CA MET A 280 23.29 -15.70 0.69
C MET A 280 24.67 -15.41 1.28
N ASP A 281 24.73 -14.60 2.32
CA ASP A 281 25.99 -14.24 2.99
C ASP A 281 26.62 -15.42 3.73
N VAL A 282 25.81 -16.20 4.46
CA VAL A 282 26.26 -17.45 5.11
C VAL A 282 26.78 -18.44 4.08
N ARG A 283 26.12 -18.60 2.93
CA ARG A 283 26.60 -19.46 1.85
C ARG A 283 27.95 -19.01 1.31
N LYS A 284 28.12 -17.71 1.02
CA LYS A 284 29.39 -17.14 0.55
C LYS A 284 30.50 -17.28 1.59
N ALA A 285 30.21 -16.93 2.85
CA ALA A 285 31.17 -17.03 3.95
C ALA A 285 31.62 -18.47 4.17
N SER A 286 30.68 -19.43 4.16
CA SER A 286 30.98 -20.87 4.29
C SER A 286 31.87 -21.39 3.14
N GLN A 287 31.59 -20.97 1.91
CA GLN A 287 32.41 -21.34 0.75
C GLN A 287 33.84 -20.79 0.87
N ILE A 288 33.98 -19.50 1.25
CA ILE A 288 35.29 -18.85 1.45
C ILE A 288 36.05 -19.53 2.59
N ALA A 289 35.37 -19.81 3.72
CA ALA A 289 35.99 -20.48 4.86
C ALA A 289 36.46 -21.90 4.51
N LEU A 290 35.62 -22.69 3.81
CA LEU A 290 35.98 -24.04 3.38
C LEU A 290 37.21 -24.03 2.44
N PHE A 291 37.20 -23.10 1.46
CA PHE A 291 38.32 -22.94 0.55
C PHE A 291 39.60 -22.50 1.29
N GLY A 292 39.48 -21.54 2.21
CA GLY A 292 40.61 -21.07 3.03
C GLY A 292 41.22 -22.18 3.89
N VAL A 293 40.38 -23.00 4.55
CA VAL A 293 40.82 -24.16 5.34
C VAL A 293 41.49 -25.21 4.46
N ALA A 294 40.94 -25.51 3.29
CA ALA A 294 41.55 -26.45 2.33
C ALA A 294 42.93 -25.96 1.85
N LEU A 295 43.04 -24.68 1.50
CA LEU A 295 44.29 -24.05 1.07
C LEU A 295 45.35 -24.09 2.19
N LEU A 296 44.96 -23.74 3.43
CA LEU A 296 45.85 -23.77 4.61
C LEU A 296 46.39 -25.19 4.86
N PHE A 297 45.52 -26.21 4.76
CA PHE A 297 45.94 -27.59 4.85
C PHE A 297 46.89 -28.04 3.74
N ILE A 298 46.66 -27.64 2.50
CA ILE A 298 47.54 -27.93 1.39
C ILE A 298 48.96 -27.36 1.64
N ILE A 299 49.01 -26.13 2.12
CA ILE A 299 50.30 -25.45 2.46
C ILE A 299 50.98 -26.14 3.61
N ALA A 300 50.25 -26.45 4.70
CA ALA A 300 50.83 -27.07 5.91
C ALA A 300 51.36 -28.47 5.69
N TYR A 301 50.59 -29.30 4.95
CA TYR A 301 50.99 -30.69 4.67
C TYR A 301 51.85 -30.88 3.45
N ARG A 302 52.13 -29.82 2.69
CA ARG A 302 52.94 -29.86 1.46
C ARG A 302 52.54 -30.98 0.47
N GLY A 303 51.25 -31.27 0.40
CA GLY A 303 50.68 -32.29 -0.48
C GLY A 303 49.13 -32.14 -0.56
N VAL A 304 48.50 -32.78 -1.54
CA VAL A 304 47.06 -32.57 -1.82
C VAL A 304 46.19 -33.67 -1.18
N VAL A 305 46.66 -34.91 -1.17
CA VAL A 305 45.84 -36.07 -0.76
C VAL A 305 45.48 -36.04 0.72
N LYS A 306 46.43 -35.77 1.61
CA LYS A 306 46.19 -35.71 3.07
C LYS A 306 45.25 -34.56 3.44
N PRO A 307 45.43 -33.33 2.93
CA PRO A 307 44.50 -32.24 3.14
C PRO A 307 43.08 -32.53 2.66
N LEU A 308 42.94 -33.16 1.47
CA LEU A 308 41.64 -33.53 0.96
C LEU A 308 40.86 -34.49 1.86
N LEU A 309 41.58 -35.49 2.42
CA LEU A 309 40.97 -36.40 3.44
C LEU A 309 40.58 -35.67 4.71
N ALA A 310 41.36 -34.68 5.15
CA ALA A 310 41.03 -33.88 6.33
C ALA A 310 39.77 -33.01 6.10
N VAL A 311 39.71 -32.34 4.93
CA VAL A 311 38.53 -31.53 4.55
C VAL A 311 37.28 -32.42 4.41
N PHE A 312 37.43 -33.60 3.83
CA PHE A 312 36.34 -34.56 3.69
C PHE A 312 35.80 -35.05 5.04
N SER A 313 36.69 -35.35 6.01
CA SER A 313 36.28 -35.69 7.37
C SER A 313 35.61 -34.54 8.10
N LEU A 314 36.05 -33.30 7.84
CA LEU A 314 35.41 -32.08 8.38
C LEU A 314 33.99 -31.93 7.84
N LEU A 315 33.75 -32.14 6.54
CA LEU A 315 32.42 -32.10 5.94
C LEU A 315 31.48 -33.15 6.55
N ILE A 316 31.95 -34.37 6.78
CA ILE A 316 31.17 -35.42 7.45
C ILE A 316 30.78 -34.97 8.89
N ALA A 317 31.73 -34.44 9.64
CA ALA A 317 31.51 -33.93 10.99
C ALA A 317 30.48 -32.78 11.00
N LEU A 318 30.51 -31.91 10.00
CA LEU A 318 29.58 -30.81 9.83
C LEU A 318 28.15 -31.32 9.55
N CYS A 319 28.00 -32.34 8.67
CA CYS A 319 26.71 -33.01 8.44
C CYS A 319 26.14 -33.62 9.73
N TRP A 320 26.95 -34.27 10.53
CA TRP A 320 26.52 -34.81 11.82
C TRP A 320 26.09 -33.72 12.82
N SER A 321 26.86 -32.62 12.88
CA SER A 321 26.56 -31.48 13.75
C SER A 321 25.21 -30.87 13.41
N ILE A 322 24.93 -30.63 12.12
CA ILE A 322 23.66 -30.05 11.68
C ILE A 322 22.50 -31.05 11.91
N GLY A 323 22.70 -32.35 11.59
CA GLY A 323 21.70 -33.37 11.86
C GLY A 323 21.39 -33.53 13.34
N TRP A 324 22.38 -33.38 14.21
CA TRP A 324 22.17 -33.38 15.66
C TRP A 324 21.38 -32.15 16.12
N ALA A 325 21.73 -30.96 15.61
CA ALA A 325 21.04 -29.72 15.92
C ALA A 325 19.57 -29.70 15.50
N THR A 326 19.21 -30.48 14.46
CA THR A 326 17.81 -30.67 14.02
C THR A 326 16.99 -31.61 14.90
N LEU A 327 17.64 -32.47 15.71
CA LEU A 327 16.98 -33.42 16.59
C LEU A 327 16.74 -32.89 18.01
N VAL A 328 17.52 -31.88 18.43
CA VAL A 328 17.46 -31.23 19.74
C VAL A 328 16.64 -29.95 19.66
#